data_e04fa647b4641a189bc432d3c7987d5a
#
_entry.id   e04fa647b4641a189bc432d3c7987d5a
#
_cell.length_a   1.000
_cell.length_b   1.000
_cell.length_c   1.000
_cell.angle_alpha   90.00
_cell.angle_beta   90.00
_cell.angle_gamma   90.00
#
_symmetry.space_group_name_H-M   'P 1'
#
loop_
_entity.id
_entity.type
_entity.pdbx_description
1 polymer ?
#
loop_
_entity_poly.entity_id
_entity_poly.type
_entity_poly.pdbx_seq_one_letter_code
_entity_poly.pdbx_strand_id
1 'polypeptide(L)'
;MPTESGSCSTARQAKQKRKSHSLSIRRTNSSEQDRTGLPRDMLEGQDSKLPSSVRSTLLELFGQIEREFENLYIENLELRREIETLNERLAVEGQAVDGAELSKGQLKTKASHSTSQLSQKLKTTYKASTSKIVSSFKTTTSRAVCQLVKEYIGHRDGIWDVSVARTQPVVLGTASADHTALLWSIETGRCLVKYSGHVGSVNSIKFHPSEQLALTASGDQTAHIWSYAVQLPTPQPVADTTQVCGEDEVECSDKDEPDVDADVSSDCPTIRVPLTSLKSHQGVVIAADWLVGGKQAVTASWDRTANLFDVETAELVHALTGHDQELTHCCTHPTQRLVVTSSRDTTFRLWDFRDPSIHSVNVFQGHTDTVTSAVFTVGDNVVSGSDDRTVKVWDLRNMRSPIATIRTDSAINRINVCVGQKIIALPHDNRQVRLFDLSGVRLARLPRSSRQGHRRMVCCSAWSEDHPTCNLFTCGFDRQAMGWNINIPALLQEK
;
A
#
# COMPACT_ATOMS: atom_id res chain seq x y z
N MET A 1 -24.98 39.42 -51.94
CA MET A 1 -23.92 39.61 -52.94
C MET A 1 -23.09 40.82 -52.56
N PRO A 2 -21.77 40.82 -52.70
CA PRO A 2 -20.82 39.78 -53.15
C PRO A 2 -19.89 39.33 -52.01
N THR A 3 -19.37 38.08 -51.97
CA THR A 3 -18.11 37.49 -52.55
C THR A 3 -16.83 38.19 -52.04
N GLU A 4 -15.94 37.48 -51.42
CA GLU A 4 -14.85 36.61 -51.89
C GLU A 4 -14.07 36.06 -50.69
N SER A 5 -13.85 34.78 -50.59
CA SER A 5 -12.75 33.97 -51.07
C SER A 5 -11.41 34.08 -50.29
N GLY A 6 -11.00 32.97 -49.76
CA GLY A 6 -9.68 32.44 -49.85
C GLY A 6 -8.80 32.54 -48.59
N SER A 7 -8.39 31.54 -48.00
CA SER A 7 -7.38 30.61 -48.43
C SER A 7 -7.04 29.59 -47.31
N CYS A 8 -6.93 28.38 -47.71
CA CYS A 8 -6.43 27.24 -46.98
C CYS A 8 -4.93 27.42 -46.69
N SER A 9 -4.51 27.29 -45.44
CA SER A 9 -3.11 26.98 -45.15
C SER A 9 -3.03 25.79 -44.21
N THR A 10 -2.66 24.69 -44.80
CA THR A 10 -2.27 23.42 -44.20
C THR A 10 -1.06 23.62 -43.29
N ALA A 11 -1.23 23.48 -41.98
CA ALA A 11 -0.14 23.35 -41.05
C ALA A 11 0.22 21.86 -40.91
N ARG A 12 1.39 21.51 -41.37
CA ARG A 12 2.03 20.19 -41.25
C ARG A 12 2.27 19.83 -39.78
N GLN A 13 1.70 18.75 -39.32
CA GLN A 13 2.05 18.11 -38.05
C GLN A 13 3.45 17.50 -38.16
N ALA A 14 4.40 18.03 -37.40
CA ALA A 14 5.69 17.41 -37.16
C ALA A 14 5.56 16.36 -36.06
N LYS A 15 5.57 15.08 -36.43
CA LYS A 15 5.74 13.95 -35.52
C LYS A 15 7.17 13.91 -34.99
N GLN A 16 7.39 14.35 -33.76
CA GLN A 16 8.61 14.03 -33.02
C GLN A 16 8.54 12.60 -32.47
N LYS A 17 9.27 11.69 -33.11
CA LYS A 17 9.58 10.35 -32.57
C LYS A 17 10.56 10.50 -31.40
N ARG A 18 10.09 10.28 -30.17
CA ARG A 18 10.98 10.01 -29.04
C ARG A 18 11.52 8.59 -29.15
N LYS A 19 12.82 8.46 -29.39
CA LYS A 19 13.55 7.20 -29.27
C LYS A 19 13.70 6.84 -27.78
N SER A 20 13.08 5.76 -27.36
CA SER A 20 13.37 5.09 -26.10
C SER A 20 14.65 4.29 -26.25
N HIS A 21 15.71 4.67 -25.55
CA HIS A 21 16.89 3.82 -25.39
C HIS A 21 16.61 2.79 -24.28
N SER A 22 16.34 1.56 -24.70
CA SER A 22 16.38 0.40 -23.80
C SER A 22 17.84 -0.06 -23.67
N LEU A 23 18.42 0.07 -22.49
CA LEU A 23 19.69 -0.56 -22.14
C LEU A 23 19.45 -2.05 -21.84
N SER A 24 19.72 -2.89 -22.83
CA SER A 24 19.80 -4.33 -22.63
C SER A 24 21.16 -4.70 -22.07
N ILE A 25 21.20 -5.17 -20.84
CA ILE A 25 22.39 -5.77 -20.25
C ILE A 25 22.52 -7.19 -20.77
N ARG A 26 23.44 -7.40 -21.72
CA ARG A 26 23.91 -8.74 -22.10
C ARG A 26 24.83 -9.29 -21.00
N ARG A 27 24.45 -10.41 -20.41
CA ARG A 27 25.37 -11.26 -19.67
C ARG A 27 26.34 -11.94 -20.64
N THR A 28 27.62 -11.64 -20.52
CA THR A 28 28.68 -12.47 -21.07
C THR A 28 29.51 -13.00 -19.91
N ASN A 29 29.50 -14.32 -19.76
CA ASN A 29 30.51 -15.03 -18.99
C ASN A 29 31.83 -14.98 -19.76
N SER A 30 32.88 -14.46 -19.17
CA SER A 30 34.23 -14.89 -19.47
C SER A 30 35.18 -14.54 -18.35
N SER A 31 36.02 -15.49 -18.06
CA SER A 31 37.11 -15.63 -17.12
C SER A 31 38.08 -14.45 -17.03
N GLU A 32 38.55 -14.27 -15.81
CA GLU A 32 39.88 -13.84 -15.35
C GLU A 32 40.68 -12.79 -16.13
N GLN A 33 41.22 -11.90 -15.30
CA GLN A 33 42.33 -10.95 -15.52
C GLN A 33 41.97 -9.65 -16.26
N ASP A 34 41.80 -8.56 -15.46
CA ASP A 34 42.75 -7.47 -15.36
C ASP A 34 42.25 -6.36 -14.45
N ARG A 35 43.07 -6.04 -13.46
CA ARG A 35 42.96 -4.82 -12.67
C ARG A 35 43.29 -3.64 -13.58
N THR A 36 42.33 -2.81 -13.90
CA THR A 36 42.60 -1.45 -14.35
C THR A 36 41.56 -0.52 -13.75
N GLY A 37 42.07 0.42 -12.97
CA GLY A 37 41.28 1.47 -12.35
C GLY A 37 40.49 2.28 -13.37
N LEU A 38 39.37 2.78 -12.93
CA LEU A 38 38.57 3.75 -13.71
C LEU A 38 39.44 4.88 -14.22
N PRO A 39 39.33 5.27 -15.50
CA PRO A 39 40.14 6.33 -16.08
C PRO A 39 39.90 7.65 -15.35
N ARG A 40 40.95 8.23 -14.84
CA ARG A 40 40.97 9.58 -14.24
C ARG A 40 40.63 10.70 -15.23
N ASP A 41 40.42 10.37 -16.49
CA ASP A 41 40.33 11.32 -17.59
C ASP A 41 38.90 11.86 -17.88
N MET A 42 37.90 11.47 -17.12
CA MET A 42 36.53 12.03 -17.29
C MET A 42 36.26 13.34 -16.53
N LEU A 43 37.22 13.85 -15.77
CA LEU A 43 37.04 15.07 -14.95
C LEU A 43 37.86 16.29 -15.48
N GLU A 44 38.58 16.14 -16.58
CA GLU A 44 39.35 17.22 -17.21
C GLU A 44 38.76 17.74 -18.53
N GLY A 45 37.47 18.02 -18.55
CA GLY A 45 36.81 18.62 -19.72
C GLY A 45 35.77 19.66 -19.32
N GLN A 46 36.20 20.91 -19.39
CA GLN A 46 35.37 22.13 -19.54
C GLN A 46 34.38 22.51 -18.43
N ASP A 47 34.66 23.66 -17.76
CA ASP A 47 33.73 24.56 -17.07
C ASP A 47 32.87 24.00 -15.91
N SER A 48 33.50 23.41 -14.90
CA SER A 48 32.84 23.30 -13.61
C SER A 48 33.06 24.60 -12.80
N LYS A 49 31.96 25.34 -12.58
CA LYS A 49 31.90 26.55 -11.73
C LYS A 49 32.13 26.29 -10.23
N LEU A 50 32.67 25.14 -9.86
CA LEU A 50 32.89 24.76 -8.45
C LEU A 50 34.29 25.24 -8.00
N PRO A 51 34.38 25.89 -6.82
CA PRO A 51 35.67 26.23 -6.21
C PRO A 51 36.58 25.01 -6.03
N SER A 52 37.89 25.20 -6.20
CA SER A 52 38.85 24.09 -6.09
C SER A 52 38.82 23.36 -4.74
N SER A 53 38.53 24.06 -3.65
CA SER A 53 38.36 23.49 -2.31
C SER A 53 37.16 22.52 -2.26
N VAL A 54 36.04 22.87 -2.87
CA VAL A 54 34.84 22.02 -2.91
C VAL A 54 35.08 20.77 -3.78
N ARG A 55 35.86 20.92 -4.87
CA ARG A 55 36.23 19.79 -5.72
C ARG A 55 37.12 18.80 -4.98
N SER A 56 38.12 19.29 -4.20
CA SER A 56 39.01 18.46 -3.38
C SER A 56 38.21 17.70 -2.32
N THR A 57 37.30 18.38 -1.60
CA THR A 57 36.42 17.74 -0.59
C THR A 57 35.50 16.68 -1.18
N LEU A 58 34.95 16.94 -2.38
CA LEU A 58 34.12 15.95 -3.10
C LEU A 58 34.91 14.70 -3.48
N LEU A 59 36.15 14.87 -4.00
CA LEU A 59 37.00 13.72 -4.32
C LEU A 59 37.39 12.91 -3.09
N GLU A 60 37.63 13.57 -1.95
CA GLU A 60 37.91 12.90 -0.69
C GLU A 60 36.70 12.11 -0.16
N LEU A 61 35.49 12.70 -0.25
CA LEU A 61 34.24 12.03 0.09
C LEU A 61 33.95 10.82 -0.82
N PHE A 62 34.20 10.94 -2.12
CA PHE A 62 34.08 9.80 -3.02
C PHE A 62 35.04 8.68 -2.67
N GLY A 63 36.30 8.99 -2.33
CA GLY A 63 37.27 8.01 -1.87
C GLY A 63 36.92 7.38 -0.50
N GLN A 64 36.18 8.08 0.36
CA GLN A 64 35.65 7.49 1.59
C GLN A 64 34.49 6.55 1.29
N ILE A 65 33.55 6.95 0.44
CA ILE A 65 32.42 6.12 0.01
C ILE A 65 32.92 4.83 -0.66
N GLU A 66 33.91 4.91 -1.53
CA GLU A 66 34.49 3.75 -2.21
C GLU A 66 35.10 2.75 -1.20
N ARG A 67 35.86 3.24 -0.22
CA ARG A 67 36.39 2.40 0.87
C ARG A 67 35.28 1.73 1.71
N GLU A 68 34.23 2.44 2.04
CA GLU A 68 33.10 1.86 2.77
C GLU A 68 32.35 0.79 1.95
N PHE A 69 32.21 1.00 0.66
CA PHE A 69 31.65 -0.04 -0.23
C PHE A 69 32.53 -1.29 -0.31
N GLU A 70 33.85 -1.13 -0.39
CA GLU A 70 34.80 -2.25 -0.38
C GLU A 70 34.74 -3.02 0.96
N ASN A 71 34.69 -2.33 2.08
CA ASN A 71 34.56 -2.93 3.40
C ASN A 71 33.24 -3.72 3.54
N LEU A 72 32.11 -3.13 3.13
CA LEU A 72 30.81 -3.80 3.14
C LEU A 72 30.76 -5.01 2.18
N TYR A 73 31.49 -4.93 1.08
CA TYR A 73 31.57 -6.06 0.14
C TYR A 73 32.35 -7.23 0.73
N ILE A 74 33.47 -6.95 1.39
CA ILE A 74 34.28 -7.95 2.10
C ILE A 74 33.49 -8.60 3.23
N GLU A 75 32.81 -7.79 4.06
CA GLU A 75 31.95 -8.27 5.14
C GLU A 75 30.82 -9.17 4.61
N ASN A 76 30.21 -8.82 3.49
CA ASN A 76 29.20 -9.67 2.84
C ASN A 76 29.74 -11.01 2.37
N LEU A 77 30.96 -11.03 1.85
CA LEU A 77 31.61 -12.28 1.45
C LEU A 77 31.95 -13.18 2.65
N GLU A 78 32.39 -12.59 3.76
CA GLU A 78 32.64 -13.32 5.00
C GLU A 78 31.36 -13.89 5.59
N LEU A 79 30.29 -13.11 5.66
CA LEU A 79 28.98 -13.57 6.12
C LEU A 79 28.40 -14.69 5.25
N ARG A 80 28.60 -14.65 3.95
CA ARG A 80 28.18 -15.73 3.04
C ARG A 80 28.94 -17.02 3.31
N ARG A 81 30.24 -16.97 3.54
CA ARG A 81 31.05 -18.12 3.92
C ARG A 81 30.62 -18.70 5.27
N GLU A 82 30.30 -17.82 6.22
CA GLU A 82 29.80 -18.25 7.54
C GLU A 82 28.45 -18.97 7.45
N ILE A 83 27.52 -18.46 6.62
CA ILE A 83 26.25 -19.12 6.33
C ILE A 83 26.47 -20.48 5.66
N GLU A 84 27.40 -20.60 4.74
CA GLU A 84 27.72 -21.86 4.05
C GLU A 84 28.28 -22.90 5.02
N THR A 85 29.23 -22.50 5.87
CA THR A 85 29.78 -23.38 6.92
C THR A 85 28.75 -23.79 7.97
N LEU A 86 27.81 -22.90 8.33
CA LEU A 86 26.71 -23.23 9.24
C LEU A 86 25.71 -24.20 8.62
N ASN A 87 25.41 -24.04 7.34
CA ASN A 87 24.52 -24.95 6.61
C ASN A 87 25.16 -26.36 6.45
N GLU A 88 26.48 -26.43 6.19
CA GLU A 88 27.21 -27.72 6.15
C GLU A 88 27.18 -28.41 7.52
N ARG A 89 27.35 -27.67 8.62
CA ARG A 89 27.27 -28.24 9.97
C ARG A 89 25.87 -28.72 10.32
N LEU A 90 24.83 -28.00 9.95
CA LEU A 90 23.43 -28.44 10.11
C LEU A 90 23.11 -29.68 9.29
N ALA A 91 23.67 -29.78 8.09
CA ALA A 91 23.51 -30.97 7.24
C ALA A 91 24.19 -32.21 7.86
N VAL A 92 25.32 -32.04 8.53
CA VAL A 92 26.03 -33.13 9.24
C VAL A 92 25.30 -33.52 10.53
N GLU A 93 24.78 -32.56 11.29
CA GLU A 93 24.00 -32.81 12.50
C GLU A 93 22.62 -33.44 12.19
N GLY A 94 21.98 -33.07 11.08
CA GLY A 94 20.73 -33.66 10.61
C GLY A 94 20.84 -35.14 10.17
N GLN A 95 22.03 -35.58 9.76
CA GLN A 95 22.29 -36.98 9.42
C GLN A 95 22.66 -37.86 10.64
N ALA A 96 22.94 -37.25 11.81
CA ALA A 96 23.35 -37.96 13.01
C ALA A 96 22.15 -38.40 13.90
N VAL A 97 20.92 -38.06 13.56
CA VAL A 97 19.75 -38.38 14.40
C VAL A 97 19.03 -39.64 13.96
N ASP A 98 19.29 -40.17 12.76
CA ASP A 98 18.60 -41.38 12.25
C ASP A 98 19.34 -42.70 12.44
N GLY A 99 20.45 -42.74 13.22
CA GLY A 99 21.19 -43.95 13.33
C GLY A 99 22.00 -44.15 14.63
N ALA A 100 21.34 -44.23 15.80
CA ALA A 100 22.03 -44.75 16.97
C ALA A 100 21.09 -45.28 18.05
N GLU A 101 20.63 -46.47 17.86
CA GLU A 101 20.48 -47.40 19.00
C GLU A 101 21.64 -48.44 18.98
N LEU A 102 22.20 -48.66 20.18
CA LEU A 102 23.10 -49.78 20.60
C LEU A 102 24.60 -49.61 20.35
N SER A 103 25.40 -49.31 21.34
CA SER A 103 26.05 -50.24 22.25
C SER A 103 27.25 -49.61 22.99
N LYS A 104 27.40 -50.05 24.23
CA LYS A 104 28.47 -49.78 25.19
C LYS A 104 29.84 -50.25 24.72
N GLY A 105 30.92 -49.48 25.08
CA GLY A 105 32.27 -50.02 25.07
C GLY A 105 33.34 -48.94 25.30
N GLN A 106 33.99 -49.03 26.46
CA GLN A 106 35.16 -48.25 26.89
C GLN A 106 36.32 -48.32 25.90
N LEU A 107 37.11 -47.25 25.77
CA LEU A 107 38.57 -47.32 25.97
C LEU A 107 39.23 -45.92 26.02
N LYS A 108 40.07 -45.75 27.04
CA LYS A 108 40.97 -44.61 27.29
C LYS A 108 42.16 -44.67 26.35
N THR A 109 42.62 -43.51 25.84
CA THR A 109 44.08 -43.25 25.69
C THR A 109 44.40 -41.76 25.79
N LYS A 110 45.52 -41.51 26.42
CA LYS A 110 46.14 -40.25 26.81
C LYS A 110 46.90 -39.56 25.66
N ALA A 111 47.10 -38.25 25.88
CA ALA A 111 48.17 -37.34 25.42
C ALA A 111 47.77 -36.50 24.20
N SER A 112 47.75 -35.18 24.33
CA SER A 112 48.88 -34.25 24.54
C SER A 112 48.41 -32.85 24.87
N HIS A 113 49.04 -32.24 25.88
CA HIS A 113 48.90 -30.86 26.31
C HIS A 113 49.69 -29.95 25.38
N SER A 114 49.10 -28.85 24.89
CA SER A 114 49.64 -27.48 24.91
C SER A 114 49.00 -26.46 23.94
N THR A 115 47.94 -26.82 23.16
CA THR A 115 47.25 -25.84 22.29
C THR A 115 45.86 -25.45 22.80
N SER A 116 45.43 -26.01 23.96
CA SER A 116 44.09 -25.85 24.46
C SER A 116 43.81 -24.55 25.24
N GLN A 117 44.82 -23.85 25.74
CA GLN A 117 44.61 -22.66 26.58
C GLN A 117 44.39 -21.38 25.77
N LEU A 118 45.00 -21.24 24.57
CA LEU A 118 44.74 -20.11 23.71
C LEU A 118 43.36 -20.21 23.02
N SER A 119 42.98 -21.40 22.61
CA SER A 119 41.65 -21.64 21.99
C SER A 119 40.51 -21.54 23.00
N GLN A 120 40.72 -21.85 24.28
CA GLN A 120 39.70 -21.64 25.31
C GLN A 120 39.55 -20.16 25.69
N LYS A 121 40.62 -19.35 25.73
CA LYS A 121 40.49 -17.91 25.96
C LYS A 121 39.84 -17.20 24.78
N LEU A 122 40.11 -17.59 23.54
CA LEU A 122 39.43 -17.07 22.37
C LEU A 122 37.96 -17.50 22.33
N LYS A 123 37.64 -18.77 22.68
CA LYS A 123 36.24 -19.24 22.74
C LYS A 123 35.43 -18.61 23.87
N THR A 124 36.05 -18.27 25.01
CA THR A 124 35.34 -17.59 26.11
C THR A 124 35.15 -16.10 25.85
N THR A 125 36.11 -15.41 25.20
CA THR A 125 35.92 -14.01 24.79
C THR A 125 34.90 -13.89 23.64
N TYR A 126 34.94 -14.82 22.70
CA TYR A 126 33.94 -14.85 21.59
C TYR A 126 32.55 -15.23 22.11
N LYS A 127 32.42 -16.19 23.02
CA LYS A 127 31.16 -16.52 23.69
C LYS A 127 30.64 -15.39 24.57
N ALA A 128 31.48 -14.61 25.21
CA ALA A 128 31.09 -13.47 26.02
C ALA A 128 30.66 -12.26 25.15
N SER A 129 31.33 -12.04 24.02
CA SER A 129 30.93 -10.97 23.08
C SER A 129 29.69 -11.35 22.28
N THR A 130 29.58 -12.60 21.80
CA THR A 130 28.37 -13.06 21.12
C THR A 130 27.18 -13.19 22.08
N SER A 131 27.37 -13.59 23.35
CA SER A 131 26.28 -13.56 24.32
C SER A 131 25.85 -12.14 24.71
N LYS A 132 26.75 -11.15 24.73
CA LYS A 132 26.42 -9.73 24.89
C LYS A 132 25.72 -9.16 23.64
N ILE A 133 26.15 -9.53 22.45
CA ILE A 133 25.47 -9.15 21.20
C ILE A 133 24.11 -9.86 21.11
N VAL A 134 24.03 -11.15 21.40
CA VAL A 134 22.76 -11.90 21.41
C VAL A 134 21.86 -11.49 22.58
N SER A 135 22.38 -11.06 23.73
CA SER A 135 21.57 -10.49 24.79
C SER A 135 21.14 -9.05 24.51
N SER A 136 21.94 -8.25 23.78
CA SER A 136 21.49 -6.96 23.28
C SER A 136 20.48 -7.10 22.10
N PHE A 137 20.52 -8.21 21.36
CA PHE A 137 19.47 -8.58 20.39
C PHE A 137 18.28 -9.30 21.04
N LYS A 138 18.40 -9.79 22.29
CA LYS A 138 17.30 -10.36 23.09
C LYS A 138 16.64 -9.37 24.04
N THR A 139 17.02 -8.10 24.10
CA THR A 139 16.07 -7.07 24.38
C THR A 139 15.13 -7.09 23.18
N THR A 140 14.04 -7.79 23.33
CA THR A 140 12.90 -7.83 22.45
C THR A 140 12.50 -6.39 22.13
N THR A 141 13.13 -5.81 21.12
CA THR A 141 12.49 -4.77 20.35
C THR A 141 11.29 -5.49 19.75
N SER A 142 10.12 -5.32 20.38
CA SER A 142 8.88 -5.84 19.90
C SER A 142 8.69 -5.27 18.49
N ARG A 143 8.98 -6.11 17.52
CA ARG A 143 8.89 -5.76 16.09
C ARG A 143 7.41 -5.73 15.75
N ALA A 144 6.97 -4.70 15.04
CA ALA A 144 5.66 -4.72 14.42
C ALA A 144 5.49 -5.97 13.57
N VAL A 145 4.44 -6.73 13.82
CA VAL A 145 4.09 -7.93 13.05
C VAL A 145 3.02 -7.53 12.05
N CYS A 146 3.27 -7.79 10.76
CA CYS A 146 2.33 -7.56 9.68
C CYS A 146 2.15 -8.89 8.94
N GLN A 147 1.01 -9.52 9.10
CA GLN A 147 0.71 -10.84 8.54
C GLN A 147 -0.44 -10.73 7.53
N LEU A 148 -0.26 -11.30 6.34
CA LEU A 148 -1.35 -11.51 5.40
C LEU A 148 -2.25 -12.63 5.93
N VAL A 149 -3.54 -12.33 6.07
CA VAL A 149 -4.54 -13.27 6.60
C VAL A 149 -5.39 -13.84 5.47
N LYS A 150 -5.84 -12.97 4.55
CA LYS A 150 -6.81 -13.34 3.52
C LYS A 150 -6.58 -12.56 2.23
N GLU A 151 -6.85 -13.21 1.11
CA GLU A 151 -6.93 -12.59 -0.22
C GLU A 151 -8.38 -12.67 -0.73
N TYR A 152 -8.87 -11.59 -1.33
CA TYR A 152 -10.22 -11.47 -1.89
C TYR A 152 -10.07 -11.35 -3.41
N ILE A 153 -10.40 -12.43 -4.11
CA ILE A 153 -10.20 -12.58 -5.55
C ILE A 153 -11.56 -12.76 -6.21
N GLY A 154 -11.87 -11.96 -7.25
CA GLY A 154 -13.12 -12.06 -7.98
C GLY A 154 -13.44 -10.88 -8.89
N HIS A 155 -12.69 -9.77 -8.77
CA HIS A 155 -12.77 -8.67 -9.73
C HIS A 155 -12.02 -9.01 -11.03
N ARG A 156 -12.57 -8.52 -12.14
CA ARG A 156 -12.01 -8.72 -13.49
C ARG A 156 -11.01 -7.65 -13.89
N ASP A 157 -11.01 -6.51 -13.17
CA ASP A 157 -10.08 -5.39 -13.39
C ASP A 157 -9.63 -4.77 -12.06
N GLY A 158 -8.75 -3.76 -12.13
CA GLY A 158 -8.15 -3.12 -10.96
C GLY A 158 -9.17 -2.60 -9.96
N ILE A 159 -8.85 -2.73 -8.67
CA ILE A 159 -9.70 -2.26 -7.58
C ILE A 159 -9.20 -0.87 -7.16
N TRP A 160 -10.11 0.11 -7.21
CA TRP A 160 -9.81 1.49 -6.89
C TRP A 160 -9.99 1.84 -5.42
N ASP A 161 -11.02 1.28 -4.78
CA ASP A 161 -11.36 1.62 -3.40
C ASP A 161 -11.74 0.39 -2.59
N VAL A 162 -11.50 0.46 -1.30
CA VAL A 162 -11.86 -0.55 -0.31
C VAL A 162 -12.40 0.14 0.94
N SER A 163 -13.46 -0.41 1.50
CA SER A 163 -14.11 0.11 2.70
C SER A 163 -14.65 -1.03 3.56
N VAL A 164 -14.79 -0.80 4.85
CA VAL A 164 -15.32 -1.78 5.81
C VAL A 164 -16.60 -1.22 6.41
N ALA A 165 -17.67 -2.03 6.42
CA ALA A 165 -18.92 -1.67 7.06
C ALA A 165 -18.75 -1.58 8.58
N ARG A 166 -19.35 -0.57 9.20
CA ARG A 166 -19.39 -0.43 10.65
C ARG A 166 -20.65 -1.05 11.28
N THR A 167 -21.64 -1.33 10.43
CA THR A 167 -22.89 -2.01 10.82
C THR A 167 -22.72 -3.53 10.80
N GLN A 168 -23.48 -4.23 11.62
CA GLN A 168 -23.51 -5.69 11.60
C GLN A 168 -24.42 -6.20 10.48
N PRO A 169 -24.03 -7.25 9.73
CA PRO A 169 -22.73 -7.92 9.80
C PRO A 169 -21.60 -7.08 9.19
N VAL A 170 -20.41 -7.16 9.78
CA VAL A 170 -19.22 -6.48 9.25
C VAL A 170 -18.81 -7.10 7.93
N VAL A 171 -18.84 -6.33 6.85
CA VAL A 171 -18.47 -6.78 5.50
C VAL A 171 -17.41 -5.86 4.92
N LEU A 172 -16.58 -6.43 4.04
CA LEU A 172 -15.63 -5.69 3.24
C LEU A 172 -16.27 -5.34 1.89
N GLY A 173 -16.20 -4.07 1.49
CA GLY A 173 -16.63 -3.59 0.19
C GLY A 173 -15.44 -3.22 -0.69
N THR A 174 -15.50 -3.57 -1.98
CA THR A 174 -14.49 -3.22 -2.98
C THR A 174 -15.16 -2.60 -4.20
N ALA A 175 -14.54 -1.55 -4.77
CA ALA A 175 -14.98 -0.85 -5.97
C ALA A 175 -13.96 -1.01 -7.09
N SER A 176 -14.39 -1.39 -8.29
CA SER A 176 -13.47 -1.79 -9.36
C SER A 176 -13.77 -1.14 -10.71
N ALA A 177 -12.71 -1.06 -11.51
CA ALA A 177 -12.77 -0.66 -12.91
C ALA A 177 -13.62 -1.60 -13.78
N ASP A 178 -13.95 -2.80 -13.31
CA ASP A 178 -14.84 -3.75 -13.98
C ASP A 178 -16.33 -3.38 -13.91
N HIS A 179 -16.65 -2.15 -13.51
CA HIS A 179 -18.00 -1.57 -13.37
C HIS A 179 -18.83 -2.17 -12.23
N THR A 180 -18.20 -2.91 -11.33
CA THR A 180 -18.89 -3.56 -10.21
C THR A 180 -18.33 -3.16 -8.85
N ALA A 181 -19.18 -3.26 -7.83
CA ALA A 181 -18.77 -3.30 -6.46
C ALA A 181 -19.11 -4.66 -5.86
N LEU A 182 -18.18 -5.24 -5.08
CA LEU A 182 -18.39 -6.54 -4.43
C LEU A 182 -18.34 -6.38 -2.92
N LEU A 183 -19.23 -7.11 -2.24
CA LEU A 183 -19.21 -7.25 -0.79
C LEU A 183 -18.70 -8.64 -0.42
N TRP A 184 -17.81 -8.69 0.55
CA TRP A 184 -17.11 -9.90 0.96
C TRP A 184 -17.33 -10.21 2.44
N SER A 185 -17.43 -11.49 2.75
CA SER A 185 -17.26 -11.95 4.12
C SER A 185 -15.79 -11.88 4.50
N ILE A 186 -15.48 -11.14 5.55
CA ILE A 186 -14.09 -10.95 6.02
C ILE A 186 -13.49 -12.29 6.46
N GLU A 187 -14.27 -13.12 7.14
CA GLU A 187 -13.82 -14.39 7.68
C GLU A 187 -13.59 -15.44 6.60
N THR A 188 -14.57 -15.61 5.70
CA THR A 188 -14.52 -16.70 4.70
C THR A 188 -13.82 -16.28 3.40
N GLY A 189 -13.76 -14.98 3.08
CA GLY A 189 -13.26 -14.47 1.81
C GLY A 189 -14.23 -14.66 0.63
N ARG A 190 -15.46 -15.13 0.88
CA ARG A 190 -16.46 -15.34 -0.16
C ARG A 190 -17.16 -14.03 -0.53
N CYS A 191 -17.46 -13.87 -1.81
CA CYS A 191 -18.33 -12.80 -2.30
C CYS A 191 -19.76 -13.05 -1.79
N LEU A 192 -20.34 -12.05 -1.13
CA LEU A 192 -21.68 -12.10 -0.57
C LEU A 192 -22.70 -11.42 -1.47
N VAL A 193 -22.34 -10.30 -2.06
CA VAL A 193 -23.21 -9.50 -2.93
C VAL A 193 -22.37 -8.84 -4.02
N LYS A 194 -22.90 -8.82 -5.23
CA LYS A 194 -22.37 -8.08 -6.37
C LYS A 194 -23.33 -6.95 -6.73
N TYR A 195 -22.82 -5.73 -6.75
CA TYR A 195 -23.54 -4.58 -7.30
C TYR A 195 -23.05 -4.30 -8.73
N SER A 196 -23.99 -4.27 -9.70
CA SER A 196 -23.70 -4.04 -11.13
C SER A 196 -24.67 -3.03 -11.75
N GLY A 197 -25.03 -1.99 -10.99
CA GLY A 197 -25.93 -0.93 -11.47
C GLY A 197 -25.24 0.20 -12.22
N HIS A 198 -23.92 0.31 -12.15
CA HIS A 198 -23.14 1.32 -12.86
C HIS A 198 -22.77 0.89 -14.28
N VAL A 199 -22.71 1.85 -15.21
CA VAL A 199 -22.27 1.65 -16.59
C VAL A 199 -20.77 1.96 -16.77
N GLY A 200 -20.19 2.73 -15.87
CA GLY A 200 -18.76 3.09 -15.84
C GLY A 200 -18.01 2.44 -14.70
N SER A 201 -16.69 2.65 -14.67
CA SER A 201 -15.81 2.22 -13.58
C SER A 201 -16.36 2.66 -12.22
N VAL A 202 -16.43 1.74 -11.25
CA VAL A 202 -16.78 2.10 -9.87
C VAL A 202 -15.48 2.53 -9.15
N ASN A 203 -15.44 3.81 -8.77
CA ASN A 203 -14.23 4.44 -8.28
C ASN A 203 -14.15 4.55 -6.75
N SER A 204 -15.29 4.45 -6.07
CA SER A 204 -15.35 4.54 -4.60
C SER A 204 -16.53 3.75 -4.06
N ILE A 205 -16.38 3.23 -2.86
CA ILE A 205 -17.44 2.59 -2.07
C ILE A 205 -17.31 3.02 -0.60
N LYS A 206 -18.43 3.47 -0.01
CA LYS A 206 -18.54 3.85 1.39
C LYS A 206 -19.81 3.31 1.99
N PHE A 207 -19.74 2.86 3.24
CA PHE A 207 -20.90 2.34 3.96
C PHE A 207 -21.55 3.41 4.83
N HIS A 208 -22.88 3.34 4.91
CA HIS A 208 -23.64 4.21 5.81
C HIS A 208 -23.27 3.95 7.26
N PRO A 209 -23.20 5.00 8.12
CA PRO A 209 -22.72 4.85 9.48
C PRO A 209 -23.60 3.97 10.38
N SER A 210 -24.90 3.85 10.10
CA SER A 210 -25.89 3.13 10.96
C SER A 210 -26.82 2.16 10.21
N GLU A 211 -26.91 2.22 8.90
CA GLU A 211 -27.81 1.41 8.11
C GLU A 211 -27.04 0.51 7.12
N GLN A 212 -27.68 -0.55 6.65
CA GLN A 212 -27.09 -1.44 5.64
C GLN A 212 -27.26 -0.85 4.22
N LEU A 213 -26.69 0.35 4.04
CA LEU A 213 -26.63 1.07 2.79
C LEU A 213 -25.18 1.25 2.35
N ALA A 214 -24.96 1.11 1.05
CA ALA A 214 -23.68 1.43 0.43
C ALA A 214 -23.86 2.57 -0.57
N LEU A 215 -22.87 3.46 -0.61
CA LEU A 215 -22.73 4.56 -1.56
C LEU A 215 -21.58 4.26 -2.49
N THR A 216 -21.84 4.21 -3.78
CA THR A 216 -20.82 3.99 -4.81
C THR A 216 -20.74 5.17 -5.76
N ALA A 217 -19.52 5.59 -6.12
CA ALA A 217 -19.23 6.65 -7.07
C ALA A 217 -18.63 6.07 -8.36
N SER A 218 -19.03 6.60 -9.52
CA SER A 218 -18.66 5.99 -10.80
C SER A 218 -18.22 6.97 -11.88
N GLY A 219 -17.46 6.42 -12.83
CA GLY A 219 -17.11 7.06 -14.09
C GLY A 219 -18.29 7.40 -14.99
N ASP A 220 -19.46 6.85 -14.72
CA ASP A 220 -20.72 7.17 -15.42
C ASP A 220 -21.33 8.52 -14.98
N GLN A 221 -20.60 9.33 -14.22
CA GLN A 221 -20.97 10.67 -13.73
C GLN A 221 -22.04 10.64 -12.62
N THR A 222 -22.33 9.47 -12.06
CA THR A 222 -23.34 9.30 -11.01
C THR A 222 -22.77 8.69 -9.74
N ALA A 223 -23.46 8.88 -8.63
CA ALA A 223 -23.27 8.09 -7.43
C ALA A 223 -24.58 7.38 -7.08
N HIS A 224 -24.47 6.12 -6.67
CA HIS A 224 -25.62 5.28 -6.37
C HIS A 224 -25.65 4.89 -4.90
N ILE A 225 -26.82 4.98 -4.29
CA ILE A 225 -27.12 4.44 -2.97
C ILE A 225 -27.94 3.17 -3.16
N TRP A 226 -27.48 2.08 -2.56
CA TRP A 226 -28.15 0.79 -2.65
C TRP A 226 -28.09 0.05 -1.31
N SER A 227 -29.15 -0.71 -1.02
CA SER A 227 -29.24 -1.51 0.19
C SER A 227 -28.66 -2.90 -0.03
N TYR A 228 -27.98 -3.40 0.99
CA TYR A 228 -27.49 -4.76 1.02
C TYR A 228 -28.02 -5.47 2.26
N ALA A 229 -28.81 -6.53 2.06
CA ALA A 229 -29.20 -7.44 3.13
C ALA A 229 -28.29 -8.68 3.02
N VAL A 230 -27.32 -8.81 3.90
CA VAL A 230 -26.39 -9.92 3.89
C VAL A 230 -26.62 -10.82 5.10
N GLN A 231 -26.82 -12.11 4.83
CA GLN A 231 -26.75 -13.15 5.85
C GLN A 231 -25.36 -13.80 5.78
N LEU A 232 -24.58 -13.69 6.84
CA LEU A 232 -23.32 -14.39 6.89
C LEU A 232 -23.57 -15.91 6.93
N PRO A 233 -22.84 -16.69 6.13
CA PRO A 233 -22.93 -18.14 6.23
C PRO A 233 -22.52 -18.58 7.63
N THR A 234 -23.42 -19.26 8.34
CA THR A 234 -23.10 -19.90 9.63
C THR A 234 -21.96 -20.87 9.40
N PRO A 235 -20.91 -20.87 10.23
CA PRO A 235 -19.86 -21.88 10.17
C PRO A 235 -20.50 -23.25 10.39
N GLN A 236 -20.59 -24.07 9.36
CA GLN A 236 -20.97 -25.46 9.54
C GLN A 236 -19.84 -26.16 10.29
N PRO A 237 -20.16 -26.98 11.33
CA PRO A 237 -19.16 -27.81 11.96
C PRO A 237 -18.60 -28.75 10.90
N VAL A 238 -17.28 -28.75 10.75
CA VAL A 238 -16.55 -29.62 9.83
C VAL A 238 -16.84 -31.06 10.31
N ALA A 239 -17.68 -31.77 9.57
CA ALA A 239 -17.82 -33.21 9.74
C ALA A 239 -16.50 -33.84 9.29
N ASP A 240 -15.80 -34.44 10.24
CA ASP A 240 -14.60 -35.25 10.01
C ASP A 240 -14.94 -36.41 9.07
N THR A 241 -14.69 -36.18 7.78
CA THR A 241 -14.71 -37.27 6.80
C THR A 241 -13.26 -37.69 6.56
N THR A 242 -12.77 -38.56 7.41
CA THR A 242 -11.61 -39.42 7.14
C THR A 242 -11.95 -40.35 5.97
N GLN A 243 -11.70 -39.94 4.75
CA GLN A 243 -11.57 -40.82 3.62
C GLN A 243 -10.10 -41.10 3.36
N VAL A 244 -9.73 -42.31 3.67
CA VAL A 244 -8.50 -42.98 3.24
C VAL A 244 -8.55 -43.08 1.71
N CYS A 245 -7.69 -42.38 1.00
CA CYS A 245 -7.47 -42.61 -0.42
C CYS A 245 -6.05 -43.13 -0.62
N GLY A 246 -6.01 -44.26 -1.33
CA GLY A 246 -4.79 -44.97 -1.68
C GLY A 246 -3.88 -44.22 -2.65
N GLU A 247 -2.64 -44.56 -2.56
CA GLU A 247 -1.51 -44.13 -3.37
C GLU A 247 -1.69 -44.63 -4.82
N ASP A 248 -1.71 -43.71 -5.79
CA ASP A 248 -1.34 -43.99 -7.16
C ASP A 248 -0.49 -42.83 -7.68
N GLU A 249 0.78 -43.12 -7.93
CA GLU A 249 1.76 -42.25 -8.54
C GLU A 249 1.39 -42.03 -10.02
N VAL A 250 1.19 -40.76 -10.42
CA VAL A 250 1.14 -40.38 -11.84
C VAL A 250 2.11 -39.21 -12.07
N GLU A 251 3.13 -39.48 -12.88
CA GLU A 251 4.09 -38.52 -13.43
C GLU A 251 3.38 -37.35 -14.11
N CYS A 252 3.66 -36.14 -13.71
CA CYS A 252 3.19 -34.93 -14.36
C CYS A 252 4.26 -34.35 -15.29
N SER A 253 4.01 -34.44 -16.60
CA SER A 253 4.75 -33.74 -17.64
C SER A 253 4.29 -32.27 -17.70
N ASP A 254 5.27 -31.38 -17.80
CA ASP A 254 5.09 -29.95 -18.07
C ASP A 254 4.26 -29.72 -19.35
N LYS A 255 3.11 -29.07 -19.19
CA LYS A 255 2.39 -28.44 -20.28
C LYS A 255 1.80 -27.10 -19.79
N ASP A 256 1.97 -26.11 -20.67
CA ASP A 256 1.49 -24.76 -20.60
C ASP A 256 0.10 -24.63 -19.96
N GLU A 257 0.01 -23.80 -18.91
CA GLU A 257 -1.26 -23.46 -18.28
C GLU A 257 -2.08 -22.56 -19.21
N PRO A 258 -3.31 -22.96 -19.60
CA PRO A 258 -4.26 -22.03 -20.17
C PRO A 258 -4.78 -21.11 -19.05
N ASP A 259 -4.93 -19.82 -19.35
CA ASP A 259 -5.64 -18.84 -18.53
C ASP A 259 -7.04 -19.39 -18.18
N VAL A 260 -7.15 -19.96 -17.00
CA VAL A 260 -8.46 -20.35 -16.44
C VAL A 260 -9.09 -19.05 -15.95
N ASP A 261 -10.02 -18.50 -16.73
CA ASP A 261 -11.02 -17.56 -16.25
C ASP A 261 -11.74 -18.25 -15.07
N ALA A 262 -11.27 -17.97 -13.85
CA ALA A 262 -11.97 -18.36 -12.64
C ALA A 262 -13.29 -17.60 -12.61
N ASP A 263 -14.31 -18.19 -13.20
CA ASP A 263 -15.69 -17.74 -13.12
C ASP A 263 -16.06 -17.73 -11.63
N VAL A 264 -16.12 -16.51 -11.06
CA VAL A 264 -16.59 -16.30 -9.68
C VAL A 264 -17.93 -16.99 -9.58
N SER A 265 -17.98 -18.04 -8.78
CA SER A 265 -19.11 -18.95 -8.58
C SER A 265 -20.45 -18.26 -8.83
N SER A 266 -21.27 -18.84 -9.68
CA SER A 266 -22.58 -18.37 -10.18
C SER A 266 -23.63 -18.10 -9.09
N ASP A 267 -23.28 -18.18 -7.81
CA ASP A 267 -24.20 -18.11 -6.66
C ASP A 267 -24.20 -16.77 -5.92
N CYS A 268 -23.41 -15.75 -6.37
CA CYS A 268 -23.40 -14.46 -5.69
C CYS A 268 -24.62 -13.62 -6.11
N PRO A 269 -25.51 -13.23 -5.19
CA PRO A 269 -26.68 -12.41 -5.49
C PRO A 269 -26.25 -11.06 -6.09
N THR A 270 -26.87 -10.71 -7.22
CA THR A 270 -26.51 -9.50 -7.96
C THR A 270 -27.61 -8.45 -7.84
N ILE A 271 -27.23 -7.26 -7.34
CA ILE A 271 -28.08 -6.07 -7.27
C ILE A 271 -27.75 -5.20 -8.49
N ARG A 272 -28.78 -4.82 -9.25
CA ARG A 272 -28.65 -4.01 -10.47
C ARG A 272 -29.30 -2.65 -10.39
N VAL A 273 -30.24 -2.48 -9.48
CA VAL A 273 -31.03 -1.25 -9.35
C VAL A 273 -30.66 -0.55 -8.05
N PRO A 274 -30.24 0.71 -8.10
CA PRO A 274 -30.02 1.51 -6.90
C PRO A 274 -31.35 1.89 -6.23
N LEU A 275 -31.34 2.14 -4.93
CA LEU A 275 -32.44 2.80 -4.25
C LEU A 275 -32.53 4.25 -4.69
N THR A 276 -31.38 4.93 -4.76
CA THR A 276 -31.28 6.34 -5.10
C THR A 276 -30.08 6.55 -6.03
N SER A 277 -30.26 7.38 -7.05
CA SER A 277 -29.21 7.78 -7.98
C SER A 277 -28.98 9.28 -7.89
N LEU A 278 -27.78 9.68 -7.44
CA LEU A 278 -27.36 11.07 -7.29
C LEU A 278 -26.76 11.55 -8.61
N LYS A 279 -27.47 12.45 -9.29
CA LYS A 279 -27.12 12.95 -10.63
C LYS A 279 -27.03 14.47 -10.61
N SER A 280 -25.83 15.01 -10.81
CA SER A 280 -25.63 16.44 -11.03
C SER A 280 -24.26 16.77 -11.62
N HIS A 281 -23.35 15.80 -11.59
CA HIS A 281 -22.01 15.96 -12.12
C HIS A 281 -21.97 15.82 -13.64
N GLN A 282 -21.06 16.59 -14.26
CA GLN A 282 -20.78 16.56 -15.71
C GLN A 282 -19.48 15.81 -16.04
N GLY A 283 -18.80 15.32 -15.02
CA GLY A 283 -17.57 14.55 -15.12
C GLY A 283 -17.59 13.30 -14.26
N VAL A 284 -16.55 12.49 -14.37
CA VAL A 284 -16.34 11.28 -13.57
C VAL A 284 -16.50 11.58 -12.09
N VAL A 285 -17.34 10.83 -11.37
CA VAL A 285 -17.39 10.89 -9.91
C VAL A 285 -16.32 9.96 -9.36
N ILE A 286 -15.30 10.56 -8.74
CA ILE A 286 -14.11 9.84 -8.30
C ILE A 286 -14.20 9.35 -6.86
N ALA A 287 -14.96 10.05 -6.02
CA ALA A 287 -15.14 9.70 -4.61
C ALA A 287 -16.52 10.14 -4.11
N ALA A 288 -17.01 9.45 -3.11
CA ALA A 288 -18.21 9.83 -2.37
C ALA A 288 -18.04 9.44 -0.91
N ASP A 289 -18.69 10.17 -0.01
CA ASP A 289 -18.68 9.87 1.42
C ASP A 289 -19.95 10.35 2.12
N TRP A 290 -20.27 9.73 3.27
CA TRP A 290 -21.45 10.06 4.05
C TRP A 290 -21.13 11.15 5.08
N LEU A 291 -21.96 12.18 5.15
CA LEU A 291 -21.89 13.15 6.25
C LEU A 291 -22.31 12.48 7.57
N VAL A 292 -21.85 13.06 8.66
CA VAL A 292 -22.23 12.63 10.01
C VAL A 292 -23.75 12.52 10.13
N GLY A 293 -24.22 11.36 10.63
CA GLY A 293 -25.66 11.06 10.74
C GLY A 293 -26.30 10.43 9.49
N GLY A 294 -25.57 10.30 8.37
CA GLY A 294 -26.02 9.56 7.19
C GLY A 294 -27.10 10.20 6.32
N LYS A 295 -27.69 11.32 6.75
CA LYS A 295 -28.77 11.99 5.99
C LYS A 295 -28.31 12.72 4.76
N GLN A 296 -27.04 13.03 4.67
CA GLN A 296 -26.42 13.74 3.56
C GLN A 296 -25.19 13.00 3.06
N ALA A 297 -24.93 13.11 1.77
CA ALA A 297 -23.79 12.52 1.10
C ALA A 297 -23.04 13.59 0.30
N VAL A 298 -21.71 13.48 0.27
CA VAL A 298 -20.83 14.33 -0.55
C VAL A 298 -20.22 13.49 -1.65
N THR A 299 -20.19 14.05 -2.86
CA THR A 299 -19.52 13.44 -4.02
C THR A 299 -18.46 14.40 -4.56
N ALA A 300 -17.35 13.89 -5.06
CA ALA A 300 -16.27 14.64 -5.67
C ALA A 300 -16.06 14.19 -7.12
N SER A 301 -15.90 15.16 -8.04
CA SER A 301 -15.85 14.87 -9.48
C SER A 301 -14.69 15.55 -10.20
N TRP A 302 -14.34 15.00 -11.35
CA TRP A 302 -13.42 15.61 -12.31
C TRP A 302 -13.96 16.89 -12.95
N ASP A 303 -15.26 17.19 -12.78
CA ASP A 303 -15.81 18.51 -13.17
C ASP A 303 -15.36 19.65 -12.26
N ARG A 304 -14.43 19.40 -11.33
CA ARG A 304 -13.81 20.33 -10.37
C ARG A 304 -14.74 20.77 -9.25
N THR A 305 -15.86 20.08 -9.08
CA THR A 305 -16.83 20.37 -8.01
C THR A 305 -17.00 19.18 -7.07
N ALA A 306 -17.37 19.48 -5.84
CA ALA A 306 -17.94 18.50 -4.94
C ALA A 306 -19.40 18.91 -4.66
N ASN A 307 -20.29 17.93 -4.61
CA ASN A 307 -21.70 18.17 -4.47
C ASN A 307 -22.23 17.53 -3.19
N LEU A 308 -22.97 18.31 -2.40
CA LEU A 308 -23.69 17.84 -1.22
C LEU A 308 -25.13 17.52 -1.60
N PHE A 309 -25.54 16.30 -1.36
CA PHE A 309 -26.90 15.81 -1.61
C PHE A 309 -27.62 15.51 -0.32
N ASP A 310 -28.92 15.74 -0.33
CA ASP A 310 -29.83 15.11 0.60
C ASP A 310 -30.13 13.68 0.14
N VAL A 311 -30.01 12.71 1.02
CA VAL A 311 -30.13 11.29 0.66
C VAL A 311 -31.57 10.86 0.45
N GLU A 312 -32.50 11.44 1.20
CA GLU A 312 -33.92 11.11 1.14
C GLU A 312 -34.59 11.64 -0.12
N THR A 313 -34.29 12.91 -0.47
CA THR A 313 -34.88 13.57 -1.65
C THR A 313 -34.03 13.37 -2.91
N ALA A 314 -32.79 12.95 -2.80
CA ALA A 314 -31.79 12.92 -3.88
C ALA A 314 -31.49 14.30 -4.50
N GLU A 315 -31.87 15.37 -3.85
CA GLU A 315 -31.67 16.72 -4.35
C GLU A 315 -30.27 17.25 -4.01
N LEU A 316 -29.73 18.05 -4.93
CA LEU A 316 -28.51 18.79 -4.72
C LEU A 316 -28.76 19.95 -3.74
N VAL A 317 -28.15 19.85 -2.56
CA VAL A 317 -28.27 20.89 -1.53
C VAL A 317 -27.26 22.02 -1.80
N HIS A 318 -25.99 21.67 -2.08
CA HIS A 318 -24.93 22.64 -2.35
C HIS A 318 -23.92 22.09 -3.36
N ALA A 319 -23.45 22.96 -4.24
CA ALA A 319 -22.29 22.72 -5.09
C ALA A 319 -21.07 23.46 -4.53
N LEU A 320 -20.05 22.71 -4.14
CA LEU A 320 -18.81 23.22 -3.59
C LEU A 320 -17.85 23.51 -4.74
N THR A 321 -17.72 24.76 -5.09
CA THR A 321 -16.87 25.24 -6.18
C THR A 321 -15.65 25.96 -5.66
N GLY A 322 -14.56 25.93 -6.42
CA GLY A 322 -13.36 26.69 -6.08
C GLY A 322 -12.04 26.00 -6.46
N HIS A 323 -12.01 24.67 -6.59
CA HIS A 323 -10.83 23.99 -7.12
C HIS A 323 -10.62 24.34 -8.60
N ASP A 324 -9.36 24.54 -8.99
CA ASP A 324 -8.98 24.91 -10.35
C ASP A 324 -8.84 23.70 -11.29
N GLN A 325 -8.64 22.52 -10.73
CA GLN A 325 -8.50 21.26 -11.46
C GLN A 325 -9.38 20.16 -10.86
N GLU A 326 -9.33 18.98 -11.48
CA GLU A 326 -10.15 17.81 -11.11
C GLU A 326 -9.94 17.42 -9.65
N LEU A 327 -11.03 17.03 -8.99
CA LEU A 327 -10.96 16.46 -7.65
C LEU A 327 -10.45 15.01 -7.71
N THR A 328 -9.71 14.63 -6.70
CA THR A 328 -9.11 13.30 -6.55
C THR A 328 -9.76 12.48 -5.45
N HIS A 329 -10.22 13.16 -4.38
CA HIS A 329 -10.83 12.50 -3.23
C HIS A 329 -11.71 13.48 -2.44
N CYS A 330 -12.64 12.94 -1.65
CA CYS A 330 -13.33 13.64 -0.59
C CYS A 330 -13.42 12.74 0.66
N CYS A 331 -13.41 13.37 1.83
CA CYS A 331 -13.55 12.67 3.09
C CYS A 331 -14.38 13.54 4.05
N THR A 332 -15.29 12.92 4.78
CA THR A 332 -16.11 13.59 5.79
C THR A 332 -15.53 13.37 7.18
N HIS A 333 -15.76 14.33 8.06
CA HIS A 333 -15.36 14.20 9.45
C HIS A 333 -16.33 13.26 10.20
N PRO A 334 -15.83 12.31 11.04
CA PRO A 334 -16.67 11.30 11.67
C PRO A 334 -17.72 11.84 12.66
N THR A 335 -17.48 12.99 13.26
CA THR A 335 -18.35 13.57 14.32
C THR A 335 -18.81 15.00 14.07
N GLN A 336 -18.19 15.71 13.12
CA GLN A 336 -18.50 17.10 12.80
C GLN A 336 -19.00 17.21 11.36
N ARG A 337 -19.75 18.26 11.07
CA ARG A 337 -20.20 18.55 9.70
C ARG A 337 -19.13 19.29 8.89
N LEU A 338 -17.97 18.62 8.77
CA LEU A 338 -16.81 19.10 8.01
C LEU A 338 -16.51 18.11 6.87
N VAL A 339 -16.05 18.65 5.75
CA VAL A 339 -15.59 17.87 4.60
C VAL A 339 -14.25 18.41 4.13
N VAL A 340 -13.36 17.52 3.72
CA VAL A 340 -12.15 17.88 2.97
C VAL A 340 -12.26 17.34 1.55
N THR A 341 -11.82 18.16 0.59
CA THR A 341 -11.70 17.77 -0.82
C THR A 341 -10.26 17.95 -1.28
N SER A 342 -9.70 16.99 -1.97
CA SER A 342 -8.36 17.07 -2.57
C SER A 342 -8.44 17.14 -4.09
N SER A 343 -7.45 17.78 -4.72
CA SER A 343 -7.46 18.08 -6.14
C SER A 343 -6.07 17.96 -6.78
N ARG A 344 -6.08 17.86 -8.10
CA ARG A 344 -4.88 17.97 -8.95
C ARG A 344 -4.26 19.36 -8.93
N ASP A 345 -4.99 20.37 -8.48
CA ASP A 345 -4.48 21.74 -8.32
C ASP A 345 -3.43 21.89 -7.20
N THR A 346 -2.90 20.78 -6.70
CA THR A 346 -1.88 20.70 -5.62
C THR A 346 -2.39 21.12 -4.25
N THR A 347 -3.69 21.37 -4.10
CA THR A 347 -4.31 21.82 -2.85
C THR A 347 -5.35 20.82 -2.35
N PHE A 348 -5.69 20.95 -1.08
CA PHE A 348 -6.93 20.43 -0.55
C PHE A 348 -7.67 21.53 0.20
N ARG A 349 -9.00 21.43 0.27
CA ARG A 349 -9.87 22.43 0.86
C ARG A 349 -10.69 21.84 1.97
N LEU A 350 -10.94 22.65 3.01
CA LEU A 350 -11.84 22.36 4.11
C LEU A 350 -13.16 23.10 3.91
N TRP A 351 -14.28 22.39 4.07
CA TRP A 351 -15.62 22.92 3.94
C TRP A 351 -16.36 22.69 5.28
N ASP A 352 -17.00 23.75 5.76
CA ASP A 352 -17.76 23.73 7.01
C ASP A 352 -19.25 23.91 6.73
N PHE A 353 -20.04 22.89 7.05
CA PHE A 353 -21.50 22.88 6.87
C PHE A 353 -22.26 23.23 8.15
N ARG A 354 -21.59 23.73 9.16
CA ARG A 354 -22.23 24.26 10.38
C ARG A 354 -22.80 25.65 10.14
N ASP A 355 -22.18 26.40 9.22
CA ASP A 355 -22.64 27.72 8.78
C ASP A 355 -23.46 27.58 7.48
N PRO A 356 -24.67 28.17 7.39
CA PRO A 356 -25.48 28.13 6.17
C PRO A 356 -24.87 28.87 4.98
N SER A 357 -23.95 29.81 5.20
CA SER A 357 -23.18 30.47 4.15
C SER A 357 -21.94 29.67 3.77
N ILE A 358 -22.11 28.55 3.10
CA ILE A 358 -21.04 27.59 2.86
C ILE A 358 -19.98 28.16 1.94
N HIS A 359 -18.83 28.48 2.52
CA HIS A 359 -17.61 28.80 1.80
C HIS A 359 -16.48 27.85 2.23
N SER A 360 -15.49 27.69 1.36
CA SER A 360 -14.25 27.04 1.75
C SER A 360 -13.66 27.78 2.94
N VAL A 361 -13.60 27.12 4.10
CA VAL A 361 -13.03 27.73 5.30
C VAL A 361 -11.54 27.99 5.12
N ASN A 362 -10.84 27.06 4.47
CA ASN A 362 -9.42 27.21 4.20
C ASN A 362 -8.98 26.41 2.98
N VAL A 363 -7.92 26.92 2.33
CA VAL A 363 -7.19 26.26 1.25
C VAL A 363 -5.81 25.89 1.76
N PHE A 364 -5.51 24.60 1.81
CA PHE A 364 -4.21 24.11 2.27
C PHE A 364 -3.26 23.98 1.09
N GLN A 365 -2.20 24.78 1.14
CA GLN A 365 -1.15 24.83 0.12
C GLN A 365 0.16 24.32 0.70
N GLY A 366 0.94 23.62 -0.10
CA GLY A 366 2.27 23.14 0.32
C GLY A 366 2.72 21.85 -0.33
N HIS A 367 1.83 21.12 -1.02
CA HIS A 367 2.22 20.08 -1.97
C HIS A 367 2.65 20.69 -3.29
N THR A 368 3.54 20.01 -4.01
CA THR A 368 4.09 20.48 -5.29
C THR A 368 3.54 19.72 -6.49
N ASP A 369 2.73 18.71 -6.24
CA ASP A 369 2.05 17.89 -7.25
C ASP A 369 0.65 17.53 -6.75
N THR A 370 -0.12 16.79 -7.55
CA THR A 370 -1.47 16.32 -7.25
C THR A 370 -1.62 15.86 -5.81
N VAL A 371 -2.60 16.40 -5.08
CA VAL A 371 -3.02 15.83 -3.79
C VAL A 371 -3.95 14.67 -4.07
N THR A 372 -3.50 13.45 -3.83
CA THR A 372 -4.25 12.23 -4.15
C THR A 372 -5.36 11.94 -3.15
N SER A 373 -5.14 12.31 -1.89
CA SER A 373 -6.15 12.16 -0.83
C SER A 373 -5.88 13.09 0.35
N ALA A 374 -6.93 13.51 1.03
CA ALA A 374 -6.89 14.15 2.32
C ALA A 374 -7.92 13.47 3.22
N VAL A 375 -7.54 13.13 4.45
CA VAL A 375 -8.40 12.41 5.39
C VAL A 375 -8.29 13.00 6.79
N PHE A 376 -9.42 13.01 7.51
CA PHE A 376 -9.43 13.39 8.91
C PHE A 376 -8.81 12.31 9.79
N THR A 377 -8.22 12.74 10.88
CA THR A 377 -7.69 11.85 11.93
C THR A 377 -8.46 12.06 13.24
N VAL A 378 -7.88 11.57 14.32
CA VAL A 378 -8.39 11.86 15.67
C VAL A 378 -8.18 13.33 16.01
N GLY A 379 -9.22 13.99 16.46
CA GLY A 379 -9.17 15.40 16.83
C GLY A 379 -9.17 16.34 15.62
N ASP A 380 -8.49 17.47 15.75
CA ASP A 380 -8.50 18.54 14.75
C ASP A 380 -7.34 18.41 13.73
N ASN A 381 -6.98 17.19 13.33
CA ASN A 381 -5.90 16.96 12.38
C ASN A 381 -6.39 16.36 11.06
N VAL A 382 -5.74 16.77 9.97
CA VAL A 382 -5.90 16.20 8.62
C VAL A 382 -4.57 15.68 8.13
N VAL A 383 -4.59 14.54 7.44
CA VAL A 383 -3.42 13.99 6.74
C VAL A 383 -3.67 14.02 5.25
N SER A 384 -2.74 14.60 4.49
CA SER A 384 -2.79 14.66 3.04
C SER A 384 -1.63 13.86 2.41
N GLY A 385 -1.92 13.13 1.35
CA GLY A 385 -0.95 12.42 0.51
C GLY A 385 -0.90 12.99 -0.89
N SER A 386 0.26 12.90 -1.55
CA SER A 386 0.46 13.50 -2.86
C SER A 386 1.39 12.67 -3.75
N ASP A 387 1.27 12.90 -5.06
CA ASP A 387 2.19 12.40 -6.09
C ASP A 387 3.60 12.99 -5.95
N ASP A 388 3.76 14.11 -5.21
CA ASP A 388 5.07 14.68 -4.84
C ASP A 388 5.88 13.79 -3.87
N ARG A 389 5.36 12.60 -3.55
CA ARG A 389 5.96 11.60 -2.65
C ARG A 389 6.05 12.08 -1.20
N THR A 390 5.21 13.02 -0.81
CA THR A 390 5.13 13.47 0.58
C THR A 390 3.75 13.24 1.18
N VAL A 391 3.72 12.97 2.48
CA VAL A 391 2.52 13.04 3.31
C VAL A 391 2.71 14.18 4.29
N LYS A 392 1.68 14.97 4.47
CA LYS A 392 1.69 16.10 5.39
C LYS A 392 0.58 15.94 6.42
N VAL A 393 0.92 16.23 7.67
CA VAL A 393 -0.04 16.26 8.78
C VAL A 393 -0.32 17.73 9.11
N TRP A 394 -1.58 18.08 9.18
CA TRP A 394 -2.05 19.46 9.37
C TRP A 394 -2.91 19.56 10.61
N ASP A 395 -2.79 20.67 11.33
CA ASP A 395 -3.67 21.01 12.43
C ASP A 395 -4.73 22.03 11.95
N LEU A 396 -6.01 21.69 12.14
CA LEU A 396 -7.12 22.57 11.77
C LEU A 396 -7.19 23.84 12.63
N ARG A 397 -6.48 23.88 13.76
CA ARG A 397 -6.34 25.09 14.60
C ARG A 397 -5.26 26.02 14.09
N ASN A 398 -4.21 25.47 13.45
CA ASN A 398 -3.11 26.21 12.85
C ASN A 398 -2.93 25.80 11.39
N MET A 399 -3.76 26.35 10.52
CA MET A 399 -3.87 25.94 9.11
C MET A 399 -2.75 26.48 8.21
N ARG A 400 -1.75 27.19 8.77
CA ARG A 400 -0.72 27.88 7.96
C ARG A 400 0.38 26.97 7.44
N SER A 401 0.74 25.95 8.20
CA SER A 401 1.84 25.05 7.87
C SER A 401 1.58 23.63 8.39
N PRO A 402 2.10 22.60 7.73
CA PRO A 402 2.00 21.23 8.23
C PRO A 402 2.80 21.07 9.52
N ILE A 403 2.26 20.31 10.47
CA ILE A 403 2.93 19.91 11.73
C ILE A 403 4.08 18.96 11.42
N ALA A 404 3.84 18.01 10.52
CA ALA A 404 4.81 16.99 10.13
C ALA A 404 4.79 16.78 8.62
N THR A 405 5.95 16.43 8.06
CA THR A 405 6.08 16.05 6.65
C THR A 405 6.86 14.76 6.53
N ILE A 406 6.22 13.73 6.03
CA ILE A 406 6.81 12.41 5.77
C ILE A 406 7.22 12.36 4.30
N ARG A 407 8.47 12.00 4.03
CA ARG A 407 8.96 11.82 2.66
C ARG A 407 9.09 10.35 2.35
N THR A 408 8.62 9.97 1.18
CA THR A 408 8.66 8.58 0.68
C THR A 408 9.39 8.53 -0.67
N ASP A 409 9.66 7.32 -1.15
CA ASP A 409 10.35 7.10 -2.42
C ASP A 409 9.41 6.93 -3.62
N SER A 410 8.10 6.89 -3.39
CA SER A 410 7.07 6.65 -4.42
C SER A 410 5.85 7.52 -4.15
N ALA A 411 5.08 7.81 -5.19
CA ALA A 411 3.78 8.45 -5.09
C ALA A 411 2.86 7.73 -4.09
N ILE A 412 1.99 8.50 -3.46
CA ILE A 412 1.10 8.02 -2.40
C ILE A 412 -0.33 8.06 -2.94
N ASN A 413 -1.03 6.94 -2.82
CA ASN A 413 -2.42 6.82 -3.22
C ASN A 413 -3.38 7.16 -2.06
N ARG A 414 -4.62 6.67 -2.09
CA ARG A 414 -5.62 6.98 -1.06
C ARG A 414 -5.20 6.46 0.31
N ILE A 415 -4.84 7.39 1.17
CA ILE A 415 -4.42 7.11 2.55
C ILE A 415 -5.62 6.82 3.43
N ASN A 416 -5.38 6.07 4.51
CA ASN A 416 -6.36 5.84 5.56
C ASN A 416 -5.68 5.87 6.92
N VAL A 417 -6.39 6.31 7.94
CA VAL A 417 -5.86 6.47 9.30
C VAL A 417 -6.66 5.62 10.27
N CYS A 418 -5.96 4.80 11.04
CA CYS A 418 -6.51 4.13 12.21
C CYS A 418 -6.69 5.15 13.32
N VAL A 419 -7.95 5.41 13.66
CA VAL A 419 -8.30 6.45 14.65
C VAL A 419 -7.86 6.06 16.05
N GLY A 420 -8.09 4.82 16.46
CA GLY A 420 -7.75 4.32 17.78
C GLY A 420 -6.26 4.25 18.05
N GLN A 421 -5.47 3.84 17.05
CA GLN A 421 -4.02 3.65 17.20
C GLN A 421 -3.17 4.80 16.65
N LYS A 422 -3.78 5.80 16.00
CA LYS A 422 -3.11 6.94 15.34
C LYS A 422 -2.08 6.52 14.29
N ILE A 423 -2.38 5.45 13.56
CA ILE A 423 -1.50 4.88 12.54
C ILE A 423 -2.01 5.27 11.15
N ILE A 424 -1.11 5.79 10.33
CA ILE A 424 -1.35 6.13 8.92
C ILE A 424 -0.93 4.95 8.05
N ALA A 425 -1.83 4.45 7.22
CA ALA A 425 -1.50 3.49 6.16
C ALA A 425 -1.29 4.22 4.83
N LEU A 426 -0.11 4.05 4.25
CA LEU A 426 0.32 4.68 3.01
C LEU A 426 0.42 3.65 1.89
N PRO A 427 -0.57 3.54 1.02
CA PRO A 427 -0.48 2.75 -0.20
C PRO A 427 0.35 3.50 -1.25
N HIS A 428 1.20 2.78 -1.97
CA HIS A 428 2.13 3.33 -2.94
C HIS A 428 2.03 2.69 -4.32
N ASP A 429 2.43 3.43 -5.35
CA ASP A 429 2.55 2.93 -6.73
C ASP A 429 3.57 1.81 -6.87
N ASN A 430 4.62 1.81 -6.05
CA ASN A 430 5.66 0.79 -6.07
C ASN A 430 5.26 -0.54 -5.40
N ARG A 431 3.97 -0.79 -5.24
CA ARG A 431 3.37 -2.02 -4.66
C ARG A 431 3.63 -2.19 -3.17
N GLN A 432 4.02 -1.14 -2.46
CA GLN A 432 4.27 -1.17 -1.02
C GLN A 432 3.15 -0.50 -0.25
N VAL A 433 2.93 -0.98 0.96
CA VAL A 433 2.14 -0.26 1.97
C VAL A 433 3.04 -0.06 3.19
N ARG A 434 3.12 1.17 3.64
CA ARG A 434 3.93 1.57 4.79
C ARG A 434 3.05 2.15 5.87
N LEU A 435 3.42 1.87 7.11
CA LEU A 435 2.71 2.34 8.29
C LEU A 435 3.57 3.36 9.04
N PHE A 436 2.97 4.50 9.33
CA PHE A 436 3.60 5.59 10.06
C PHE A 436 2.70 6.05 11.20
N ASP A 437 3.26 6.67 12.21
CA ASP A 437 2.51 7.45 13.18
C ASP A 437 2.23 8.88 12.69
N LEU A 438 1.44 9.64 13.44
CA LEU A 438 1.14 11.05 13.11
C LEU A 438 2.34 11.98 13.28
N SER A 439 3.39 11.57 13.98
CA SER A 439 4.65 12.31 14.12
C SER A 439 5.59 12.12 12.93
N GLY A 440 5.31 11.14 12.07
CA GLY A 440 6.10 10.81 10.90
C GLY A 440 7.13 9.70 11.13
N VAL A 441 7.10 9.00 12.26
CA VAL A 441 7.95 7.85 12.52
C VAL A 441 7.40 6.63 11.78
N ARG A 442 8.27 5.93 11.07
CA ARG A 442 7.89 4.70 10.37
C ARG A 442 7.78 3.53 11.35
N LEU A 443 6.59 2.98 11.48
CA LEU A 443 6.28 1.87 12.37
C LEU A 443 6.52 0.51 11.70
N ALA A 444 6.05 0.35 10.45
CA ALA A 444 6.15 -0.91 9.74
C ALA A 444 6.10 -0.75 8.22
N ARG A 445 6.28 -1.87 7.54
CA ARG A 445 6.05 -2.05 6.11
C ARG A 445 5.43 -3.42 5.90
N LEU A 446 4.37 -3.49 5.10
CA LEU A 446 3.76 -4.76 4.75
C LEU A 446 4.71 -5.64 3.93
N PRO A 447 4.65 -6.97 4.08
CA PRO A 447 5.44 -7.91 3.29
C PRO A 447 5.22 -7.69 1.78
N ARG A 448 6.29 -7.84 1.02
CA ARG A 448 6.30 -7.79 -0.44
C ARG A 448 7.17 -8.92 -0.97
N SER A 449 6.65 -10.10 -1.02
CA SER A 449 7.27 -11.25 -1.69
C SER A 449 6.47 -11.64 -2.92
N SER A 450 7.01 -12.54 -3.75
CA SER A 450 6.28 -13.10 -4.89
C SER A 450 5.00 -13.85 -4.50
N ARG A 451 4.92 -14.28 -3.25
CA ARG A 451 3.78 -15.05 -2.69
C ARG A 451 2.92 -14.27 -1.71
N GLN A 452 3.36 -13.10 -1.22
CA GLN A 452 2.64 -12.30 -0.24
C GLN A 452 2.76 -10.83 -0.61
N GLY A 453 1.62 -10.17 -0.80
CA GLY A 453 1.55 -8.75 -1.11
C GLY A 453 1.18 -8.46 -2.56
N HIS A 454 0.86 -7.19 -2.80
CA HIS A 454 0.37 -6.72 -4.09
C HIS A 454 1.42 -6.84 -5.21
N ARG A 455 0.94 -7.26 -6.40
CA ARG A 455 1.77 -7.41 -7.61
C ARG A 455 1.81 -6.15 -8.47
N ARG A 456 0.85 -5.24 -8.32
CA ARG A 456 0.76 -3.93 -8.98
C ARG A 456 0.58 -2.83 -7.94
N MET A 457 0.35 -1.59 -8.38
CA MET A 457 0.14 -0.44 -7.49
C MET A 457 -0.99 -0.71 -6.50
N VAL A 458 -0.82 -0.22 -5.29
CA VAL A 458 -1.84 -0.30 -4.23
C VAL A 458 -2.64 0.99 -4.27
N CYS A 459 -3.95 0.89 -4.51
CA CYS A 459 -4.81 2.05 -4.77
C CYS A 459 -5.35 2.66 -3.49
N CYS A 460 -5.78 1.83 -2.54
CA CYS A 460 -6.45 2.28 -1.33
C CYS A 460 -6.17 1.33 -0.16
N SER A 461 -6.43 1.81 1.05
CA SER A 461 -6.42 1.03 2.28
C SER A 461 -7.60 1.40 3.17
N ALA A 462 -8.05 0.46 4.01
CA ALA A 462 -9.12 0.68 4.99
C ALA A 462 -8.79 -0.03 6.30
N TRP A 463 -9.00 0.66 7.43
CA TRP A 463 -8.85 0.09 8.75
C TRP A 463 -10.17 -0.46 9.25
N SER A 464 -10.10 -1.57 9.99
CA SER A 464 -11.19 -2.14 10.77
C SER A 464 -10.68 -2.37 12.18
N GLU A 465 -10.98 -1.44 13.08
CA GLU A 465 -10.43 -1.47 14.45
C GLU A 465 -11.03 -2.58 15.31
N ASP A 466 -12.28 -2.98 15.01
CA ASP A 466 -13.05 -3.92 15.82
C ASP A 466 -12.91 -5.38 15.37
N HIS A 467 -12.27 -5.67 14.25
CA HIS A 467 -12.19 -7.03 13.73
C HIS A 467 -10.98 -7.79 14.31
N PRO A 468 -11.18 -8.97 14.94
CA PRO A 468 -10.13 -9.63 15.72
C PRO A 468 -8.97 -10.19 14.88
N THR A 469 -9.23 -10.57 13.63
CA THR A 469 -8.25 -11.27 12.78
C THR A 469 -7.66 -10.40 11.67
N CYS A 470 -8.44 -9.46 11.12
CA CYS A 470 -8.02 -8.56 10.04
C CYS A 470 -8.34 -7.12 10.42
N ASN A 471 -7.33 -6.33 10.72
CA ASN A 471 -7.52 -4.93 11.11
C ASN A 471 -7.11 -3.93 10.03
N LEU A 472 -6.43 -4.34 8.96
CA LEU A 472 -6.13 -3.51 7.80
C LEU A 472 -6.49 -4.25 6.52
N PHE A 473 -7.14 -3.55 5.59
CA PHE A 473 -7.43 -4.03 4.24
C PHE A 473 -6.73 -3.13 3.23
N THR A 474 -6.24 -3.72 2.14
CA THR A 474 -5.59 -3.02 1.04
C THR A 474 -6.13 -3.54 -0.28
N CYS A 475 -6.22 -2.68 -1.28
CA CYS A 475 -6.62 -3.09 -2.63
C CYS A 475 -5.69 -2.50 -3.67
N GLY A 476 -5.60 -3.14 -4.83
CA GLY A 476 -4.69 -2.71 -5.86
C GLY A 476 -5.14 -2.99 -7.28
N PHE A 477 -4.31 -2.52 -8.20
CA PHE A 477 -4.53 -2.70 -9.64
C PHE A 477 -4.22 -4.13 -10.12
N ASP A 478 -3.84 -5.02 -9.20
CA ASP A 478 -3.69 -6.46 -9.41
C ASP A 478 -4.99 -7.25 -9.27
N ARG A 479 -6.14 -6.58 -9.23
CA ARG A 479 -7.49 -7.14 -9.16
C ARG A 479 -7.79 -7.86 -7.84
N GLN A 480 -6.99 -7.62 -6.79
CA GLN A 480 -7.13 -8.27 -5.49
C GLN A 480 -7.29 -7.25 -4.38
N ALA A 481 -8.05 -7.62 -3.36
CA ALA A 481 -7.99 -7.00 -2.06
C ALA A 481 -7.39 -7.98 -1.06
N MET A 482 -6.68 -7.46 -0.05
CA MET A 482 -5.94 -8.26 0.93
C MET A 482 -6.27 -7.80 2.34
N GLY A 483 -6.51 -8.76 3.23
CA GLY A 483 -6.71 -8.54 4.66
C GLY A 483 -5.46 -8.88 5.46
N TRP A 484 -5.04 -7.96 6.31
CA TRP A 484 -3.83 -8.02 7.11
C TRP A 484 -4.14 -8.00 8.59
N ASN A 485 -3.35 -8.74 9.36
CA ASN A 485 -3.28 -8.59 10.80
C ASN A 485 -2.02 -7.77 11.14
N ILE A 486 -2.26 -6.57 11.67
CA ILE A 486 -1.20 -5.63 12.06
C ILE A 486 -1.16 -5.55 13.58
N ASN A 487 -0.04 -5.94 14.14
CA ASN A 487 0.23 -5.80 15.57
C ASN A 487 1.48 -4.92 15.76
N ILE A 488 1.27 -3.71 16.23
CA ILE A 488 2.33 -2.75 16.53
C ILE A 488 2.41 -2.63 18.05
N PRO A 489 3.51 -3.07 18.66
CA PRO A 489 3.68 -2.97 20.12
C PRO A 489 3.63 -1.52 20.59
N ALA A 490 3.00 -1.28 21.75
CA ALA A 490 2.83 0.04 22.34
C ALA A 490 4.15 0.81 22.54
N LEU A 491 5.25 0.12 22.81
CA LEU A 491 6.60 0.70 22.93
C LEU A 491 7.14 1.40 21.67
N LEU A 492 6.55 1.15 20.49
CA LEU A 492 6.89 1.85 19.25
C LEU A 492 6.02 3.08 19.01
N GLN A 493 4.93 3.25 19.77
CA GLN A 493 3.98 4.36 19.63
C GLN A 493 4.30 5.51 20.58
N GLU A 494 5.14 5.29 21.61
CA GLU A 494 5.46 6.28 22.65
C GLU A 494 6.80 7.01 22.45
N LYS A 495 7.41 6.94 21.25
CA LYS A 495 8.68 7.63 20.98
C LYS A 495 8.51 8.92 20.22
#